data_ac65f044b2348cff3ccfdc2c27469132
#
_entry.id   ac65f044b2348cff3ccfdc2c27469132
#
_cell.length_a   1.000
_cell.length_b   1.000
_cell.length_c   1.000
_cell.angle_alpha   90.00
_cell.angle_beta   90.00
_cell.angle_gamma   90.00
#
_symmetry.space_group_name_H-M   'P 1'
#
loop_
_entity.id
_entity.type
_entity.pdbx_description
1 polymer ?
#
loop_
_entity_poly.entity_id
_entity_poly.type
_entity_poly.pdbx_seq_one_letter_code
_entity_poly.pdbx_strand_id
1 'polypeptide(L)'
;MKWVKRIALGLAIAFLVSTVVNASWLAAPPKGYPRLLAHRGMMQQFSRAGLSDDTCAAARIEVPVHDYLENTLPGLQRADGLGAAMIEVDIAATADGQIALFHDRTLDCRTNGTGEVSKATMAQLKALDAGYGYTADGGKSFPFRGKAVGYIPTLEAALNAVPTVPLLYNLKGKTPDETPRLITALKAAGRDVVKVGDGFSAPDSELAAIRAAFPGVWAYSEDSIKACTKAYLTSGWLTMTPEACRNGTIAVPLNYQWAFAGWPNRLIARMEAVGGHVIVTGPYRAGSAMGLDLPEQIGEVPSTFNGVVWVDDIWTIGPALHPATNHRNAREEAETAAALEVRRKARE
;
A
#
# COMPACT_ATOMS: atom_id res chain seq x y z
N MET A 1 -28.35 -19.73 40.36
CA MET A 1 -28.22 -18.25 40.32
C MET A 1 -26.91 -17.73 40.92
N LYS A 2 -26.46 -18.12 42.14
CA LYS A 2 -25.18 -17.64 42.76
C LYS A 2 -23.93 -18.04 41.95
N TRP A 3 -23.91 -19.23 41.38
CA TRP A 3 -22.79 -19.73 40.53
C TRP A 3 -22.65 -18.95 39.24
N VAL A 4 -23.73 -18.64 38.53
CA VAL A 4 -23.68 -17.81 37.30
C VAL A 4 -23.12 -16.41 37.59
N LYS A 5 -23.51 -15.79 38.72
CA LYS A 5 -22.99 -14.48 39.15
C LYS A 5 -21.46 -14.53 39.43
N ARG A 6 -20.96 -15.62 40.03
CA ARG A 6 -19.50 -15.79 40.28
C ARG A 6 -18.72 -15.96 39.00
N ILE A 7 -19.22 -16.71 38.03
CA ILE A 7 -18.59 -16.85 36.71
C ILE A 7 -18.59 -15.50 35.99
N ALA A 8 -19.71 -14.81 35.92
CA ALA A 8 -19.82 -13.49 35.29
C ALA A 8 -18.84 -12.49 35.93
N LEU A 9 -18.70 -12.49 37.25
CA LEU A 9 -17.74 -11.63 37.95
C LEU A 9 -16.31 -12.02 37.60
N GLY A 10 -15.98 -13.32 37.57
CA GLY A 10 -14.65 -13.80 37.17
C GLY A 10 -14.27 -13.38 35.73
N LEU A 11 -15.20 -13.51 34.79
CA LEU A 11 -15.00 -13.06 33.40
C LEU A 11 -14.82 -11.54 33.30
N ALA A 12 -15.60 -10.77 34.08
CA ALA A 12 -15.47 -9.32 34.11
C ALA A 12 -14.11 -8.87 34.67
N ILE A 13 -13.63 -9.52 35.74
CA ILE A 13 -12.29 -9.26 36.29
C ILE A 13 -11.21 -9.64 35.27
N ALA A 14 -11.30 -10.81 34.65
CA ALA A 14 -10.35 -11.24 33.64
C ALA A 14 -10.29 -10.26 32.44
N PHE A 15 -11.44 -9.79 31.96
CA PHE A 15 -11.54 -8.77 30.93
C PHE A 15 -10.90 -7.46 31.37
N LEU A 16 -11.21 -6.97 32.57
CA LEU A 16 -10.62 -5.74 33.11
C LEU A 16 -9.10 -5.86 33.24
N VAL A 17 -8.60 -6.95 33.80
CA VAL A 17 -7.15 -7.21 33.91
C VAL A 17 -6.52 -7.23 32.52
N SER A 18 -7.09 -7.97 31.56
CA SER A 18 -6.60 -8.03 30.18
C SER A 18 -6.56 -6.65 29.55
N THR A 19 -7.58 -5.82 29.75
CA THR A 19 -7.62 -4.44 29.22
C THR A 19 -6.53 -3.57 29.84
N VAL A 20 -6.35 -3.62 31.16
CA VAL A 20 -5.34 -2.82 31.88
C VAL A 20 -3.93 -3.22 31.48
N VAL A 21 -3.61 -4.52 31.47
CA VAL A 21 -2.25 -5.00 31.09
C VAL A 21 -1.94 -4.77 29.62
N ASN A 22 -2.94 -4.56 28.78
CA ASN A 22 -2.79 -4.20 27.36
C ASN A 22 -2.96 -2.70 27.09
N ALA A 23 -3.12 -1.87 28.12
CA ALA A 23 -3.31 -0.44 27.87
C ALA A 23 -2.10 0.17 27.16
N SER A 24 -2.39 0.97 26.12
CA SER A 24 -1.37 1.57 25.25
C SER A 24 -0.35 2.41 26.03
N TRP A 25 -0.81 3.16 27.05
CA TRP A 25 0.06 4.03 27.87
C TRP A 25 1.09 3.29 28.74
N LEU A 26 1.01 1.97 28.85
CA LEU A 26 2.01 1.15 29.55
C LEU A 26 3.30 0.97 28.73
N ALA A 27 3.31 1.39 27.48
CA ALA A 27 4.50 1.49 26.65
C ALA A 27 4.77 2.95 26.33
N ALA A 28 6.05 3.32 26.28
CA ALA A 28 6.43 4.64 25.82
C ALA A 28 5.94 4.88 24.38
N PRO A 29 5.53 6.11 24.04
CA PRO A 29 5.23 6.43 22.65
C PRO A 29 6.45 6.15 21.78
N PRO A 30 6.27 5.49 20.62
CA PRO A 30 7.37 5.26 19.69
C PRO A 30 7.89 6.61 19.15
N LYS A 31 9.16 6.65 18.77
CA LYS A 31 9.76 7.84 18.15
C LYS A 31 9.48 7.84 16.65
N GLY A 32 9.23 9.01 16.08
CA GLY A 32 9.01 9.20 14.65
C GLY A 32 7.60 9.66 14.32
N TYR A 33 7.25 9.54 13.05
CA TYR A 33 5.99 10.02 12.48
C TYR A 33 5.37 8.95 11.59
N PRO A 34 4.05 9.01 11.32
CA PRO A 34 3.41 8.16 10.32
C PRO A 34 4.10 8.33 8.96
N ARG A 35 4.46 7.20 8.34
CA ARG A 35 5.10 7.19 7.03
C ARG A 35 4.06 6.85 5.97
N LEU A 36 3.71 7.82 5.13
CA LEU A 36 2.76 7.59 4.05
C LEU A 36 3.40 6.69 2.98
N LEU A 37 2.77 5.57 2.69
CA LEU A 37 3.11 4.69 1.58
C LEU A 37 2.10 4.94 0.46
N ALA A 38 2.55 5.58 -0.63
CA ALA A 38 1.72 5.87 -1.77
C ALA A 38 1.56 4.62 -2.65
N HIS A 39 0.34 4.11 -2.77
CA HIS A 39 0.00 2.94 -3.59
C HIS A 39 0.17 3.26 -5.07
N ARG A 40 1.13 2.61 -5.74
CA ARG A 40 1.49 2.80 -7.16
C ARG A 40 1.95 4.24 -7.51
N GLY A 41 2.43 4.98 -6.51
CA GLY A 41 2.72 6.41 -6.64
C GLY A 41 1.44 7.24 -6.69
N MET A 42 1.10 7.79 -7.84
CA MET A 42 -0.15 8.50 -8.09
C MET A 42 -1.10 7.60 -8.90
N MET A 43 -2.22 7.20 -8.32
CA MET A 43 -3.22 6.43 -9.02
C MET A 43 -4.54 7.19 -9.18
N GLN A 44 -5.27 6.92 -10.26
CA GLN A 44 -6.65 7.37 -10.40
C GLN A 44 -7.54 6.55 -9.46
N GLN A 45 -8.37 7.22 -8.69
CA GLN A 45 -9.33 6.52 -7.84
C GLN A 45 -10.39 5.83 -8.69
N PHE A 46 -10.91 4.70 -8.22
CA PHE A 46 -11.88 3.91 -8.98
C PHE A 46 -12.90 3.24 -8.06
N SER A 47 -14.07 2.94 -8.63
CA SER A 47 -15.12 2.20 -7.92
C SER A 47 -14.68 0.77 -7.62
N ARG A 48 -14.76 0.37 -6.34
CA ARG A 48 -14.35 -0.96 -5.85
C ARG A 48 -15.50 -1.93 -5.67
N ALA A 49 -16.71 -1.52 -6.06
CA ALA A 49 -17.88 -2.39 -6.01
C ALA A 49 -17.73 -3.56 -6.99
N GLY A 50 -17.86 -4.80 -6.48
CA GLY A 50 -17.80 -6.00 -7.32
C GLY A 50 -16.45 -6.22 -8.03
N LEU A 51 -15.33 -5.86 -7.40
CA LEU A 51 -14.00 -6.16 -7.94
C LEU A 51 -13.75 -7.68 -7.97
N SER A 52 -13.12 -8.12 -9.06
CA SER A 52 -12.50 -9.42 -9.24
C SER A 52 -11.09 -9.21 -9.81
N ASP A 53 -10.28 -10.26 -9.83
CA ASP A 53 -8.91 -10.19 -10.37
C ASP A 53 -8.85 -9.78 -11.85
N ASP A 54 -9.93 -10.03 -12.62
CA ASP A 54 -10.04 -9.67 -14.03
C ASP A 54 -10.69 -8.29 -14.26
N THR A 55 -11.04 -7.56 -13.20
CA THR A 55 -11.72 -6.26 -13.33
C THR A 55 -10.77 -5.19 -13.83
N CYS A 56 -11.12 -4.60 -14.99
CA CYS A 56 -10.40 -3.43 -15.51
C CYS A 56 -10.68 -2.19 -14.67
N ALA A 57 -9.77 -1.83 -13.78
CA ALA A 57 -9.91 -0.64 -12.92
C ALA A 57 -9.90 0.66 -13.73
N ALA A 58 -9.15 0.73 -14.83
CA ALA A 58 -9.09 1.91 -15.70
C ALA A 58 -10.46 2.23 -16.36
N ALA A 59 -11.28 1.21 -16.60
CA ALA A 59 -12.61 1.39 -17.22
C ALA A 59 -13.68 1.93 -16.24
N ARG A 60 -13.32 2.21 -14.99
CA ARG A 60 -14.27 2.59 -13.93
C ARG A 60 -13.69 3.58 -12.92
N ILE A 61 -12.80 4.46 -13.39
CA ILE A 61 -12.23 5.48 -12.53
C ILE A 61 -13.30 6.46 -12.07
N GLU A 62 -13.04 7.14 -10.94
CA GLU A 62 -13.79 8.32 -10.52
C GLU A 62 -13.46 9.49 -11.49
N VAL A 63 -14.21 10.57 -11.43
CA VAL A 63 -13.89 11.77 -12.22
C VAL A 63 -12.48 12.24 -11.84
N PRO A 64 -11.55 12.33 -12.80
CA PRO A 64 -10.16 12.69 -12.51
C PRO A 64 -10.04 14.10 -11.93
N VAL A 65 -9.20 14.25 -10.91
CA VAL A 65 -8.84 15.53 -10.28
C VAL A 65 -7.36 15.88 -10.48
N HIS A 66 -6.63 15.03 -11.19
CA HIS A 66 -5.24 15.23 -11.60
C HIS A 66 -4.92 14.38 -12.84
N ASP A 67 -3.85 14.72 -13.55
CA ASP A 67 -3.44 14.04 -14.78
C ASP A 67 -2.37 12.94 -14.59
N TYR A 68 -2.02 12.60 -13.36
CA TYR A 68 -1.00 11.57 -13.07
C TYR A 68 -1.59 10.16 -13.17
N LEU A 69 -0.76 9.22 -13.61
CA LEU A 69 -1.10 7.80 -13.72
C LEU A 69 -0.16 6.95 -12.85
N GLU A 70 -0.68 5.81 -12.39
CA GLU A 70 0.02 4.85 -11.56
C GLU A 70 1.24 4.24 -12.26
N ASN A 71 2.27 3.90 -11.48
CA ASN A 71 3.50 3.25 -11.97
C ASN A 71 4.22 4.04 -13.09
N THR A 72 4.08 5.37 -13.13
CA THR A 72 4.74 6.24 -14.11
C THR A 72 5.73 7.18 -13.45
N LEU A 73 6.78 7.59 -14.15
CA LEU A 73 7.78 8.51 -13.58
C LEU A 73 7.16 9.81 -13.05
N PRO A 74 6.28 10.51 -13.79
CA PRO A 74 5.59 11.69 -13.25
C PRO A 74 4.75 11.37 -12.00
N GLY A 75 4.11 10.19 -11.95
CA GLY A 75 3.34 9.74 -10.79
C GLY A 75 4.21 9.50 -9.56
N LEU A 76 5.36 8.86 -9.71
CA LEU A 76 6.32 8.63 -8.61
C LEU A 76 6.87 9.93 -8.07
N GLN A 77 7.35 10.83 -8.94
CA GLN A 77 7.89 12.14 -8.57
C GLN A 77 6.85 13.02 -7.87
N ARG A 78 5.59 12.97 -8.35
CA ARG A 78 4.52 13.73 -7.71
C ARG A 78 4.16 13.17 -6.33
N ALA A 79 4.14 11.85 -6.16
CA ALA A 79 3.90 11.22 -4.86
C ALA A 79 4.97 11.60 -3.85
N ASP A 80 6.26 11.60 -4.23
CA ASP A 80 7.37 12.12 -3.42
C ASP A 80 7.12 13.58 -3.03
N GLY A 81 6.83 14.46 -3.99
CA GLY A 81 6.52 15.87 -3.74
C GLY A 81 5.29 16.12 -2.86
N LEU A 82 4.40 15.14 -2.72
CA LEU A 82 3.25 15.18 -1.80
C LEU A 82 3.55 14.57 -0.42
N GLY A 83 4.80 14.21 -0.15
CA GLY A 83 5.25 13.71 1.15
C GLY A 83 5.09 12.20 1.34
N ALA A 84 5.05 11.43 0.26
CA ALA A 84 5.17 9.98 0.36
C ALA A 84 6.55 9.61 0.95
N ALA A 85 6.54 8.95 2.10
CA ALA A 85 7.76 8.46 2.74
C ALA A 85 8.21 7.10 2.17
N MET A 86 7.36 6.46 1.38
CA MET A 86 7.59 5.24 0.62
C MET A 86 6.60 5.21 -0.55
N ILE A 87 7.00 4.63 -1.67
CA ILE A 87 6.13 4.46 -2.83
C ILE A 87 6.08 2.98 -3.19
N GLU A 88 4.88 2.42 -3.27
CA GLU A 88 4.70 1.07 -3.82
C GLU A 88 4.73 1.13 -5.34
N VAL A 89 5.38 0.14 -5.95
CA VAL A 89 5.49 -0.02 -7.40
C VAL A 89 5.25 -1.47 -7.80
N ASP A 90 4.43 -1.67 -8.82
CA ASP A 90 4.15 -3.00 -9.35
C ASP A 90 5.22 -3.46 -10.33
N ILE A 91 5.78 -4.62 -10.10
CA ILE A 91 6.84 -5.21 -10.90
C ILE A 91 6.27 -6.11 -12.00
N ALA A 92 6.81 -5.99 -13.20
CA ALA A 92 6.50 -6.86 -14.32
C ALA A 92 7.75 -7.20 -15.13
N ALA A 93 8.06 -8.49 -15.27
CA ALA A 93 9.14 -8.96 -16.12
C ALA A 93 8.74 -8.88 -17.60
N THR A 94 9.65 -8.42 -18.47
CA THR A 94 9.45 -8.30 -19.91
C THR A 94 10.10 -9.45 -20.70
N ALA A 95 9.71 -9.62 -21.95
CA ALA A 95 10.26 -10.70 -22.81
C ALA A 95 11.77 -10.58 -23.07
N ASP A 96 12.30 -9.35 -23.08
CA ASP A 96 13.72 -9.04 -23.29
C ASP A 96 14.55 -8.97 -22.00
N GLY A 97 14.00 -9.49 -20.89
CA GLY A 97 14.70 -9.64 -19.62
C GLY A 97 14.78 -8.40 -18.76
N GLN A 98 14.12 -7.31 -19.13
CA GLN A 98 14.05 -6.10 -18.33
C GLN A 98 12.91 -6.20 -17.30
N ILE A 99 12.85 -5.22 -16.37
CA ILE A 99 11.76 -5.01 -15.44
C ILE A 99 11.05 -3.70 -15.81
N ALA A 100 9.76 -3.80 -16.09
CA ALA A 100 8.85 -2.68 -16.23
C ALA A 100 8.07 -2.44 -14.92
N LEU A 101 7.59 -1.22 -14.71
CA LEU A 101 6.58 -0.94 -13.69
C LEU A 101 5.20 -0.99 -14.34
N PHE A 102 4.41 -2.01 -14.00
CA PHE A 102 3.07 -2.17 -14.57
C PHE A 102 2.21 -3.14 -13.72
N HIS A 103 0.99 -2.72 -13.40
CA HIS A 103 0.12 -3.47 -12.47
C HIS A 103 -0.52 -4.72 -13.07
N ASP A 104 -1.12 -4.60 -14.25
CA ASP A 104 -1.96 -5.66 -14.80
C ASP A 104 -1.12 -6.77 -15.44
N ARG A 105 -1.67 -7.97 -15.49
CA ARG A 105 -1.05 -9.09 -16.19
C ARG A 105 -1.02 -8.88 -17.71
N THR A 106 -2.05 -8.20 -18.24
CA THR A 106 -2.20 -7.92 -19.66
C THR A 106 -2.25 -6.42 -19.95
N LEU A 107 -2.01 -6.06 -21.18
CA LEU A 107 -1.96 -4.69 -21.67
C LEU A 107 -3.35 -4.09 -21.94
N ASP A 108 -4.35 -4.95 -22.13
CA ASP A 108 -5.65 -4.66 -22.71
C ASP A 108 -6.48 -3.63 -21.96
N CYS A 109 -6.35 -3.58 -20.61
CA CYS A 109 -7.16 -2.70 -19.78
C CYS A 109 -6.72 -1.24 -19.87
N ARG A 110 -5.41 -0.98 -19.80
CA ARG A 110 -4.88 0.38 -19.60
C ARG A 110 -4.28 0.99 -20.83
N THR A 111 -3.88 0.17 -21.79
CA THR A 111 -3.10 0.60 -22.97
C THR A 111 -3.84 0.35 -24.27
N ASN A 112 -3.29 0.83 -25.37
CA ASN A 112 -3.71 0.48 -26.73
C ASN A 112 -3.05 -0.81 -27.25
N GLY A 113 -2.29 -1.53 -26.40
CA GLY A 113 -1.73 -2.85 -26.67
C GLY A 113 -2.64 -3.97 -26.20
N THR A 114 -2.30 -5.21 -26.57
CA THR A 114 -3.02 -6.43 -26.18
C THR A 114 -2.08 -7.54 -25.78
N GLY A 115 -2.57 -8.48 -24.96
CA GLY A 115 -1.81 -9.66 -24.52
C GLY A 115 -0.98 -9.46 -23.27
N GLU A 116 -0.19 -10.47 -22.90
CA GLU A 116 0.56 -10.49 -21.65
C GLU A 116 1.78 -9.54 -21.69
N VAL A 117 1.98 -8.80 -20.61
CA VAL A 117 3.14 -7.91 -20.42
C VAL A 117 4.47 -8.69 -20.52
N SER A 118 4.50 -9.88 -19.95
CA SER A 118 5.68 -10.77 -19.98
C SER A 118 6.12 -11.23 -21.37
N LYS A 119 5.25 -11.10 -22.37
CA LYS A 119 5.54 -11.44 -23.77
C LYS A 119 5.94 -10.22 -24.62
N ALA A 120 5.82 -9.01 -24.06
CA ALA A 120 6.23 -7.78 -24.71
C ALA A 120 7.66 -7.40 -24.32
N THR A 121 8.43 -6.86 -25.25
CA THR A 121 9.74 -6.24 -24.96
C THR A 121 9.53 -4.85 -24.35
N MET A 122 10.52 -4.33 -23.65
CA MET A 122 10.47 -2.98 -23.10
C MET A 122 10.27 -1.91 -24.19
N ALA A 123 10.87 -2.11 -25.36
CA ALA A 123 10.68 -1.22 -26.51
C ALA A 123 9.20 -1.21 -26.98
N GLN A 124 8.55 -2.37 -27.02
CA GLN A 124 7.12 -2.45 -27.35
C GLN A 124 6.27 -1.77 -26.27
N LEU A 125 6.55 -2.00 -24.97
CA LEU A 125 5.83 -1.34 -23.88
C LEU A 125 5.95 0.19 -23.92
N LYS A 126 7.11 0.73 -24.23
CA LYS A 126 7.35 2.16 -24.39
C LYS A 126 6.63 2.78 -25.57
N ALA A 127 6.25 2.00 -26.58
CA ALA A 127 5.46 2.51 -27.71
C ALA A 127 3.96 2.64 -27.39
N LEU A 128 3.52 2.09 -26.28
CA LEU A 128 2.10 2.09 -25.89
C LEU A 128 1.70 3.39 -25.17
N ASP A 129 0.43 3.72 -25.28
CA ASP A 129 -0.22 4.77 -24.50
C ASP A 129 -0.79 4.17 -23.22
N ALA A 130 -0.13 4.43 -22.08
CA ALA A 130 -0.53 3.94 -20.76
C ALA A 130 -1.82 4.59 -20.22
N GLY A 131 -2.32 5.63 -20.89
CA GLY A 131 -3.56 6.33 -20.53
C GLY A 131 -4.79 5.93 -21.36
N TYR A 132 -4.63 4.99 -22.29
CA TYR A 132 -5.59 4.73 -23.36
C TYR A 132 -6.97 4.25 -22.88
N GLY A 133 -7.01 3.37 -21.86
CA GLY A 133 -8.23 2.70 -21.41
C GLY A 133 -9.00 3.41 -20.29
N TYR A 134 -8.47 4.53 -19.75
CA TYR A 134 -9.07 5.19 -18.59
C TYR A 134 -10.34 5.98 -18.94
N THR A 135 -11.45 5.65 -18.25
CA THR A 135 -12.75 6.30 -18.43
C THR A 135 -13.53 6.36 -17.12
N ALA A 136 -14.21 7.47 -16.88
CA ALA A 136 -15.05 7.71 -15.71
C ALA A 136 -16.56 7.59 -16.03
N ASP A 137 -16.94 7.45 -17.30
CA ASP A 137 -18.32 7.57 -17.79
C ASP A 137 -18.76 6.39 -18.67
N GLY A 138 -18.13 5.23 -18.47
CA GLY A 138 -18.46 3.99 -19.18
C GLY A 138 -18.03 4.00 -20.64
N GLY A 139 -16.95 4.69 -20.97
CA GLY A 139 -16.35 4.69 -22.30
C GLY A 139 -16.87 5.78 -23.24
N LYS A 140 -17.58 6.79 -22.72
CA LYS A 140 -18.02 7.94 -23.52
C LYS A 140 -16.87 8.93 -23.72
N SER A 141 -15.97 9.08 -22.73
CA SER A 141 -14.76 9.88 -22.82
C SER A 141 -13.55 9.15 -22.24
N PHE A 142 -12.36 9.54 -22.70
CA PHE A 142 -11.08 8.96 -22.30
C PHE A 142 -10.08 10.10 -22.03
N PRO A 143 -10.03 10.63 -20.79
CA PRO A 143 -9.32 11.87 -20.49
C PRO A 143 -7.80 11.80 -20.65
N PHE A 144 -7.21 10.59 -20.58
CA PHE A 144 -5.76 10.40 -20.67
C PHE A 144 -5.29 9.82 -22.00
N ARG A 145 -6.20 9.47 -22.89
CA ARG A 145 -5.87 8.88 -24.19
C ARG A 145 -5.01 9.83 -25.03
N GLY A 146 -3.87 9.33 -25.53
CA GLY A 146 -2.89 10.10 -26.29
C GLY A 146 -1.93 10.92 -25.42
N LYS A 147 -2.12 10.98 -24.11
CA LYS A 147 -1.28 11.79 -23.20
C LYS A 147 -0.15 11.02 -22.52
N ALA A 148 -0.20 9.68 -22.51
CA ALA A 148 0.72 8.84 -21.76
C ALA A 148 1.49 7.83 -22.62
N VAL A 149 1.76 8.19 -23.88
CA VAL A 149 2.62 7.38 -24.75
C VAL A 149 4.04 7.39 -24.20
N GLY A 150 4.61 6.20 -24.01
CA GLY A 150 5.96 6.04 -23.47
C GLY A 150 6.05 6.14 -21.93
N TYR A 151 4.95 6.20 -21.22
CA TYR A 151 4.94 6.37 -19.76
C TYR A 151 5.18 5.10 -18.96
N ILE A 152 5.18 3.91 -19.58
CA ILE A 152 5.57 2.66 -18.90
C ILE A 152 7.08 2.67 -18.71
N PRO A 153 7.61 2.85 -17.48
CA PRO A 153 9.04 2.99 -17.25
C PRO A 153 9.73 1.66 -17.01
N THR A 154 11.05 1.65 -17.19
CA THR A 154 11.91 0.60 -16.63
C THR A 154 12.09 0.82 -15.12
N LEU A 155 12.44 -0.24 -14.39
CA LEU A 155 12.87 -0.14 -12.99
C LEU A 155 14.02 0.86 -12.84
N GLU A 156 15.04 0.80 -13.70
CA GLU A 156 16.18 1.71 -13.65
C GLU A 156 15.74 3.19 -13.76
N ALA A 157 14.84 3.50 -14.70
CA ALA A 157 14.31 4.84 -14.84
C ALA A 157 13.55 5.30 -13.58
N ALA A 158 12.79 4.40 -12.94
CA ALA A 158 12.09 4.69 -11.70
C ALA A 158 13.06 4.94 -10.53
N LEU A 159 14.11 4.11 -10.38
CA LEU A 159 15.14 4.31 -9.36
C LEU A 159 15.86 5.67 -9.53
N ASN A 160 16.11 6.08 -10.78
CA ASN A 160 16.73 7.37 -11.08
C ASN A 160 15.78 8.56 -10.87
N ALA A 161 14.48 8.36 -11.05
CA ALA A 161 13.47 9.42 -10.86
C ALA A 161 13.24 9.76 -9.37
N VAL A 162 13.38 8.77 -8.48
CA VAL A 162 13.18 8.92 -7.02
C VAL A 162 14.30 8.20 -6.25
N PRO A 163 15.57 8.64 -6.39
CA PRO A 163 16.73 7.87 -5.94
C PRO A 163 16.83 7.68 -4.42
N THR A 164 16.26 8.60 -3.66
CA THR A 164 16.31 8.62 -2.18
C THR A 164 15.03 8.14 -1.52
N VAL A 165 13.95 7.96 -2.27
CA VAL A 165 12.67 7.51 -1.75
C VAL A 165 12.68 5.98 -1.63
N PRO A 166 12.33 5.42 -0.47
CA PRO A 166 12.11 3.99 -0.32
C PRO A 166 11.01 3.50 -1.27
N LEU A 167 11.26 2.37 -1.93
CA LEU A 167 10.26 1.71 -2.77
C LEU A 167 9.79 0.40 -2.13
N LEU A 168 8.51 0.12 -2.22
CA LEU A 168 7.92 -1.18 -1.92
C LEU A 168 7.68 -1.90 -3.26
N TYR A 169 8.53 -2.87 -3.58
CA TYR A 169 8.40 -3.66 -4.81
C TYR A 169 7.30 -4.70 -4.64
N ASN A 170 6.23 -4.57 -5.41
CA ASN A 170 5.09 -5.49 -5.38
C ASN A 170 5.22 -6.52 -6.52
N LEU A 171 5.62 -7.74 -6.16
CA LEU A 171 5.73 -8.87 -7.07
C LEU A 171 4.46 -9.72 -6.95
N LYS A 172 3.85 -10.01 -8.07
CA LYS A 172 2.60 -10.79 -8.12
C LYS A 172 2.82 -12.25 -8.54
N GLY A 173 4.09 -12.64 -8.74
CA GLY A 173 4.43 -13.99 -9.19
C GLY A 173 3.86 -14.33 -10.56
N LYS A 174 3.76 -13.34 -11.45
CA LYS A 174 3.21 -13.50 -12.81
C LYS A 174 4.06 -14.40 -13.68
N THR A 175 5.38 -14.40 -13.44
CA THR A 175 6.35 -15.26 -14.11
C THR A 175 7.36 -15.84 -13.11
N PRO A 176 7.86 -17.07 -13.30
CA PRO A 176 8.80 -17.71 -12.35
C PRO A 176 10.13 -16.99 -12.18
N ASP A 177 10.51 -16.14 -13.14
CA ASP A 177 11.78 -15.44 -13.17
C ASP A 177 11.70 -13.96 -12.76
N GLU A 178 10.51 -13.49 -12.33
CA GLU A 178 10.27 -12.11 -11.91
C GLU A 178 11.17 -11.71 -10.73
N THR A 179 11.19 -12.50 -9.67
CA THR A 179 12.03 -12.25 -8.47
C THR A 179 13.55 -12.32 -8.77
N PRO A 180 14.11 -13.35 -9.43
CA PRO A 180 15.52 -13.36 -9.76
C PRO A 180 15.95 -12.19 -10.64
N ARG A 181 15.11 -11.78 -11.60
CA ARG A 181 15.39 -10.62 -12.45
C ARG A 181 15.37 -9.32 -11.67
N LEU A 182 14.38 -9.12 -10.78
CA LEU A 182 14.34 -7.94 -9.92
C LEU A 182 15.59 -7.85 -9.03
N ILE A 183 15.98 -8.95 -8.38
CA ILE A 183 17.19 -9.00 -7.55
C ILE A 183 18.42 -8.62 -8.37
N THR A 184 18.55 -9.16 -9.57
CA THR A 184 19.66 -8.87 -10.48
C THR A 184 19.67 -7.40 -10.90
N ALA A 185 18.52 -6.85 -11.26
CA ALA A 185 18.38 -5.45 -11.69
C ALA A 185 18.71 -4.47 -10.56
N LEU A 186 18.25 -4.73 -9.33
CA LEU A 186 18.55 -3.89 -8.15
C LEU A 186 20.05 -3.90 -7.82
N LYS A 187 20.69 -5.06 -7.88
CA LYS A 187 22.15 -5.19 -7.68
C LYS A 187 22.94 -4.49 -8.78
N ALA A 188 22.53 -4.63 -10.04
CA ALA A 188 23.16 -3.96 -11.18
C ALA A 188 23.03 -2.44 -11.10
N ALA A 189 21.90 -1.93 -10.61
CA ALA A 189 21.68 -0.50 -10.36
C ALA A 189 22.44 0.04 -9.13
N GLY A 190 23.12 -0.82 -8.35
CA GLY A 190 23.79 -0.42 -7.11
C GLY A 190 22.84 0.04 -6.01
N ARG A 191 21.56 -0.36 -6.05
CA ARG A 191 20.56 0.02 -5.06
C ARG A 191 20.80 -0.70 -3.74
N ASP A 192 21.20 0.03 -2.72
CA ASP A 192 21.29 -0.48 -1.34
C ASP A 192 19.89 -0.45 -0.71
N VAL A 193 19.12 -1.51 -0.98
CA VAL A 193 17.71 -1.62 -0.59
C VAL A 193 17.50 -1.52 0.93
N VAL A 194 18.45 -2.01 1.73
CA VAL A 194 18.35 -1.97 3.19
C VAL A 194 18.64 -0.55 3.71
N LYS A 195 19.68 0.08 3.20
CA LYS A 195 20.08 1.43 3.62
C LYS A 195 19.03 2.48 3.23
N VAL A 196 18.45 2.36 2.04
CA VAL A 196 17.40 3.27 1.58
C VAL A 196 16.08 2.98 2.32
N GLY A 197 15.87 1.75 2.77
CA GLY A 197 14.66 1.33 3.47
C GLY A 197 13.59 0.79 2.52
N ASP A 198 14.00 0.22 1.40
CA ASP A 198 13.09 -0.46 0.46
C ASP A 198 12.42 -1.68 1.13
N GLY A 199 11.29 -2.09 0.58
CA GLY A 199 10.56 -3.28 1.00
C GLY A 199 10.09 -4.13 -0.17
N PHE A 200 9.62 -5.34 0.15
CA PHE A 200 9.08 -6.28 -0.84
C PHE A 200 7.75 -6.84 -0.37
N SER A 201 6.74 -6.75 -1.24
CA SER A 201 5.50 -7.51 -1.17
C SER A 201 5.55 -8.59 -2.25
N ALA A 202 5.57 -9.85 -1.86
CA ALA A 202 5.79 -10.96 -2.81
C ALA A 202 5.05 -12.23 -2.33
N PRO A 203 4.78 -13.21 -3.22
CA PRO A 203 4.29 -14.52 -2.81
C PRO A 203 5.24 -15.18 -1.78
N ASP A 204 4.69 -16.02 -0.88
CA ASP A 204 5.48 -16.71 0.16
C ASP A 204 6.66 -17.48 -0.40
N SER A 205 6.50 -18.12 -1.58
CA SER A 205 7.56 -18.87 -2.27
C SER A 205 8.79 -18.03 -2.61
N GLU A 206 8.64 -16.72 -2.76
CA GLU A 206 9.69 -15.80 -3.21
C GLU A 206 10.43 -15.12 -2.03
N LEU A 207 9.81 -15.08 -0.83
CA LEU A 207 10.35 -14.35 0.32
C LEU A 207 11.73 -14.87 0.76
N ALA A 208 11.96 -16.18 0.68
CA ALA A 208 13.24 -16.77 1.05
C ALA A 208 14.39 -16.28 0.15
N ALA A 209 14.17 -16.23 -1.16
CA ALA A 209 15.14 -15.74 -2.14
C ALA A 209 15.44 -14.24 -1.94
N ILE A 210 14.40 -13.42 -1.69
CA ILE A 210 14.53 -11.98 -1.43
C ILE A 210 15.37 -11.74 -0.17
N ARG A 211 15.04 -12.40 0.94
CA ARG A 211 15.77 -12.27 2.22
C ARG A 211 17.21 -12.77 2.14
N ALA A 212 17.47 -13.81 1.36
CA ALA A 212 18.83 -14.30 1.11
C ALA A 212 19.65 -13.30 0.27
N ALA A 213 19.02 -12.64 -0.71
CA ALA A 213 19.69 -11.65 -1.55
C ALA A 213 19.96 -10.33 -0.83
N PHE A 214 19.07 -9.95 0.12
CA PHE A 214 19.09 -8.69 0.86
C PHE A 214 18.82 -8.92 2.37
N PRO A 215 19.81 -9.40 3.13
CA PRO A 215 19.65 -9.67 4.56
C PRO A 215 19.19 -8.44 5.34
N GLY A 216 18.13 -8.59 6.14
CA GLY A 216 17.55 -7.52 6.95
C GLY A 216 16.52 -6.65 6.22
N VAL A 217 16.22 -6.91 4.95
CA VAL A 217 15.19 -6.17 4.22
C VAL A 217 13.79 -6.48 4.74
N TRP A 218 12.91 -5.51 4.73
CA TRP A 218 11.49 -5.68 4.97
C TRP A 218 10.84 -6.43 3.79
N ALA A 219 10.36 -7.65 4.05
CA ALA A 219 9.71 -8.46 3.02
C ALA A 219 8.56 -9.28 3.63
N TYR A 220 7.40 -9.26 2.97
CA TYR A 220 6.19 -9.94 3.41
C TYR A 220 5.35 -10.42 2.24
N SER A 221 4.44 -11.35 2.52
CA SER A 221 3.37 -11.75 1.61
C SER A 221 2.01 -11.34 2.17
N GLU A 222 1.00 -11.33 1.33
CA GLU A 222 -0.38 -11.10 1.77
C GLU A 222 -0.83 -12.17 2.79
N ASP A 223 -0.43 -13.43 2.60
CA ASP A 223 -0.76 -14.52 3.51
C ASP A 223 -0.02 -14.40 4.84
N SER A 224 1.24 -13.95 4.84
CA SER A 224 2.00 -13.70 6.08
C SER A 224 1.38 -12.56 6.90
N ILE A 225 0.91 -11.47 6.26
CA ILE A 225 0.17 -10.41 6.94
C ILE A 225 -1.12 -10.96 7.56
N LYS A 226 -1.91 -11.71 6.80
CA LYS A 226 -3.16 -12.33 7.29
C LYS A 226 -2.90 -13.25 8.48
N ALA A 227 -1.85 -14.08 8.40
CA ALA A 227 -1.47 -15.01 9.47
C ALA A 227 -1.06 -14.27 10.76
N CYS A 228 -0.16 -13.28 10.67
CA CYS A 228 0.23 -12.47 11.83
C CYS A 228 -0.96 -11.71 12.41
N THR A 229 -1.73 -11.01 11.59
CA THR A 229 -2.88 -10.21 12.01
C THR A 229 -3.92 -11.08 12.74
N LYS A 230 -4.31 -12.21 12.14
CA LYS A 230 -5.28 -13.15 12.73
C LYS A 230 -4.77 -13.73 14.05
N ALA A 231 -3.52 -14.15 14.10
CA ALA A 231 -2.94 -14.70 15.33
C ALA A 231 -2.85 -13.65 16.44
N TYR A 232 -2.51 -12.39 16.11
CA TYR A 232 -2.42 -11.31 17.10
C TYR A 232 -3.77 -10.92 17.67
N LEU A 233 -4.85 -10.92 16.88
CA LEU A 233 -6.21 -10.63 17.36
C LEU A 233 -6.67 -11.55 18.52
N THR A 234 -6.07 -12.73 18.64
CA THR A 234 -6.35 -13.68 19.74
C THR A 234 -5.29 -13.61 20.83
N SER A 235 -4.02 -13.84 20.49
CA SER A 235 -2.93 -13.98 21.48
C SER A 235 -2.44 -12.63 22.00
N GLY A 236 -2.62 -11.53 21.29
CA GLY A 236 -2.26 -10.19 21.75
C GLY A 236 -2.95 -9.80 23.05
N TRP A 237 -4.19 -10.20 23.25
CA TRP A 237 -4.96 -9.97 24.48
C TRP A 237 -4.42 -10.78 25.68
N LEU A 238 -3.67 -11.86 25.41
CA LEU A 238 -2.93 -12.63 26.40
C LEU A 238 -1.49 -12.10 26.59
N THR A 239 -1.20 -10.90 26.11
CA THR A 239 0.12 -10.23 26.12
C THR A 239 1.22 -10.93 25.31
N MET A 240 0.86 -11.88 24.46
CA MET A 240 1.82 -12.65 23.64
C MET A 240 1.92 -12.07 22.23
N THR A 241 3.14 -12.04 21.71
CA THR A 241 3.39 -11.77 20.28
C THR A 241 3.51 -13.10 19.55
N PRO A 242 2.62 -13.41 18.59
CA PRO A 242 2.66 -14.69 17.88
C PRO A 242 3.95 -14.88 17.08
N GLU A 243 4.39 -16.13 16.93
CA GLU A 243 5.53 -16.46 16.07
C GLU A 243 5.32 -16.02 14.62
N ALA A 244 4.10 -16.08 14.12
CA ALA A 244 3.73 -15.59 12.77
C ALA A 244 4.02 -14.08 12.56
N CYS A 245 4.25 -13.32 13.63
CA CYS A 245 4.59 -11.89 13.57
C CYS A 245 6.11 -11.63 13.63
N ARG A 246 6.94 -12.65 13.88
CA ARG A 246 8.40 -12.51 13.92
C ARG A 246 8.96 -12.14 12.54
N ASN A 247 9.67 -11.01 12.46
CA ASN A 247 10.13 -10.40 11.20
C ASN A 247 8.98 -10.28 10.17
N GLY A 248 7.74 -10.21 10.67
CA GLY A 248 6.52 -10.17 9.87
C GLY A 248 5.90 -8.79 9.84
N THR A 249 4.71 -8.72 9.29
CA THR A 249 3.94 -7.48 9.17
C THR A 249 2.53 -7.70 9.70
N ILE A 250 2.03 -6.76 10.50
CA ILE A 250 0.64 -6.73 10.94
C ILE A 250 -0.10 -5.57 10.27
N ALA A 251 -1.32 -5.82 9.79
CA ALA A 251 -2.19 -4.79 9.25
C ALA A 251 -3.27 -4.41 10.27
N VAL A 252 -3.41 -3.12 10.51
CA VAL A 252 -4.41 -2.54 11.43
C VAL A 252 -5.37 -1.66 10.63
N PRO A 253 -6.57 -2.15 10.29
CA PRO A 253 -7.58 -1.34 9.62
C PRO A 253 -8.15 -0.26 10.55
N LEU A 254 -8.40 0.94 10.04
CA LEU A 254 -8.90 2.07 10.82
C LEU A 254 -10.17 1.72 11.63
N ASN A 255 -11.12 1.03 11.02
CA ASN A 255 -12.39 0.66 11.68
C ASN A 255 -12.29 -0.51 12.67
N TYR A 256 -11.12 -1.16 12.79
CA TYR A 256 -10.88 -2.28 13.71
C TYR A 256 -9.74 -2.04 14.70
N GLN A 257 -9.23 -0.82 14.83
CA GLN A 257 -8.14 -0.47 15.75
C GLN A 257 -8.38 -0.97 17.18
N TRP A 258 -9.62 -0.91 17.65
CA TRP A 258 -10.07 -1.35 18.97
C TRP A 258 -9.86 -2.85 19.24
N ALA A 259 -9.80 -3.67 18.19
CA ALA A 259 -9.62 -5.12 18.32
C ALA A 259 -8.16 -5.53 18.61
N PHE A 260 -7.22 -4.61 18.41
CA PHE A 260 -5.79 -4.89 18.55
C PHE A 260 -5.30 -4.54 19.96
N ALA A 261 -4.97 -5.57 20.74
CA ALA A 261 -4.48 -5.41 22.09
C ALA A 261 -3.23 -4.52 22.17
N GLY A 262 -3.29 -3.50 22.99
CA GLY A 262 -2.16 -2.57 23.18
C GLY A 262 -1.99 -1.49 22.12
N TRP A 263 -2.93 -1.37 21.19
CA TRP A 263 -2.87 -0.34 20.16
C TRP A 263 -2.92 1.09 20.74
N PRO A 264 -2.08 2.04 20.24
CA PRO A 264 -1.00 1.81 19.29
C PRO A 264 0.34 1.43 19.93
N ASN A 265 0.77 2.06 21.03
CA ASN A 265 2.15 2.07 21.51
C ASN A 265 2.65 0.68 21.91
N ARG A 266 1.82 -0.06 22.65
CA ARG A 266 2.22 -1.38 23.15
C ARG A 266 2.25 -2.44 22.04
N LEU A 267 1.36 -2.33 21.05
CA LEU A 267 1.41 -3.19 19.86
C LEU A 267 2.68 -2.89 19.07
N ILE A 268 2.99 -1.62 18.82
CA ILE A 268 4.20 -1.21 18.11
C ILE A 268 5.44 -1.76 18.81
N ALA A 269 5.57 -1.53 20.12
CA ALA A 269 6.70 -2.04 20.89
C ALA A 269 6.85 -3.58 20.83
N ARG A 270 5.73 -4.31 20.81
CA ARG A 270 5.73 -5.77 20.64
C ARG A 270 6.19 -6.20 19.26
N MET A 271 5.75 -5.53 18.22
CA MET A 271 6.17 -5.81 16.85
C MET A 271 7.65 -5.49 16.65
N GLU A 272 8.11 -4.35 17.14
CA GLU A 272 9.54 -3.96 17.11
C GLU A 272 10.43 -4.98 17.84
N ALA A 273 9.99 -5.48 19.01
CA ALA A 273 10.73 -6.47 19.78
C ALA A 273 10.95 -7.80 19.04
N VAL A 274 10.15 -8.11 18.03
CA VAL A 274 10.29 -9.30 17.19
C VAL A 274 10.73 -8.98 15.75
N GLY A 275 11.22 -7.76 15.48
CA GLY A 275 11.64 -7.32 14.15
C GLY A 275 10.48 -7.14 13.17
N GLY A 276 9.26 -6.99 13.67
CA GLY A 276 8.06 -6.87 12.85
C GLY A 276 7.71 -5.41 12.52
N HIS A 277 6.83 -5.25 11.55
CA HIS A 277 6.34 -3.97 11.04
C HIS A 277 4.83 -3.83 11.24
N VAL A 278 4.36 -2.59 11.34
CA VAL A 278 2.92 -2.27 11.46
C VAL A 278 2.50 -1.40 10.29
N ILE A 279 1.45 -1.84 9.58
CA ILE A 279 0.79 -1.06 8.53
C ILE A 279 -0.61 -0.68 9.01
N VAL A 280 -0.94 0.60 8.98
CA VAL A 280 -2.32 1.07 9.09
C VAL A 280 -2.91 1.12 7.68
N THR A 281 -4.10 0.54 7.54
CA THR A 281 -4.87 0.56 6.30
C THR A 281 -6.16 1.36 6.48
N GLY A 282 -6.78 1.76 5.39
CA GLY A 282 -8.14 2.28 5.41
C GLY A 282 -9.15 1.27 5.99
N PRO A 283 -10.43 1.61 6.07
CA PRO A 283 -11.44 0.72 6.63
C PRO A 283 -11.52 -0.62 5.90
N TYR A 284 -11.51 -1.71 6.67
CA TYR A 284 -11.73 -3.05 6.14
C TYR A 284 -13.20 -3.22 5.76
N ARG A 285 -13.49 -3.48 4.49
CA ARG A 285 -14.85 -3.64 3.95
C ARG A 285 -14.86 -4.79 2.92
N ALA A 286 -15.94 -5.56 2.92
CA ALA A 286 -16.19 -6.63 1.94
C ALA A 286 -15.02 -7.62 1.75
N GLY A 287 -14.29 -7.94 2.82
CA GLY A 287 -13.20 -8.92 2.78
C GLY A 287 -11.84 -8.35 2.30
N SER A 288 -11.75 -7.04 2.06
CA SER A 288 -10.52 -6.39 1.62
C SER A 288 -10.09 -5.23 2.52
N ALA A 289 -8.80 -5.11 2.76
CA ALA A 289 -8.19 -3.91 3.30
C ALA A 289 -7.84 -2.98 2.12
N MET A 290 -8.10 -1.69 2.30
CA MET A 290 -7.84 -0.64 1.31
C MET A 290 -6.86 0.37 1.89
N GLY A 291 -6.22 1.17 1.06
CA GLY A 291 -5.49 2.33 1.52
C GLY A 291 -6.45 3.45 1.98
N LEU A 292 -5.90 4.44 2.66
CA LEU A 292 -6.64 5.66 2.96
C LEU A 292 -6.95 6.41 1.67
N ASP A 293 -8.20 6.82 1.49
CA ASP A 293 -8.67 7.53 0.30
C ASP A 293 -9.50 8.79 0.59
N LEU A 294 -9.64 9.13 1.88
CA LEU A 294 -10.31 10.35 2.36
C LEU A 294 -9.40 11.10 3.34
N PRO A 295 -9.19 12.41 3.21
CA PRO A 295 -8.24 13.17 4.02
C PRO A 295 -8.53 13.14 5.52
N GLU A 296 -9.80 13.04 5.93
CA GLU A 296 -10.20 12.91 7.34
C GLU A 296 -9.71 11.62 8.00
N GLN A 297 -9.48 10.56 7.24
CA GLN A 297 -8.98 9.26 7.76
C GLN A 297 -7.59 9.37 8.40
N ILE A 298 -6.77 10.34 7.96
CA ILE A 298 -5.47 10.54 8.60
C ILE A 298 -5.59 10.99 10.06
N GLY A 299 -6.68 11.68 10.41
CA GLY A 299 -7.00 12.06 11.77
C GLY A 299 -7.42 10.89 12.68
N GLU A 300 -7.79 9.74 12.10
CA GLU A 300 -8.11 8.52 12.84
C GLU A 300 -6.85 7.70 13.19
N VAL A 301 -5.71 7.98 12.53
CA VAL A 301 -4.41 7.37 12.86
C VAL A 301 -3.90 8.00 14.16
N PRO A 302 -3.56 7.20 15.19
CA PRO A 302 -3.07 7.76 16.45
C PRO A 302 -1.83 8.64 16.26
N SER A 303 -1.79 9.79 16.93
CA SER A 303 -0.69 10.76 16.84
C SER A 303 0.68 10.19 17.28
N THR A 304 0.68 9.09 18.02
CA THR A 304 1.91 8.38 18.44
C THR A 304 2.31 7.28 17.47
N PHE A 305 1.58 7.05 16.38
CA PHE A 305 1.92 6.03 15.40
C PHE A 305 3.13 6.44 14.56
N ASN A 306 4.13 5.56 14.42
CA ASN A 306 5.35 5.79 13.63
C ASN A 306 5.57 4.77 12.50
N GLY A 307 4.62 3.87 12.29
CA GLY A 307 4.67 2.84 11.25
C GLY A 307 4.26 3.36 9.88
N VAL A 308 3.89 2.44 9.00
CA VAL A 308 3.49 2.72 7.63
C VAL A 308 1.97 2.92 7.55
N VAL A 309 1.54 3.96 6.86
CA VAL A 309 0.14 4.22 6.52
C VAL A 309 -0.03 3.97 5.02
N TRP A 310 -0.82 2.97 4.64
CA TRP A 310 -1.11 2.64 3.25
C TRP A 310 -2.11 3.64 2.68
N VAL A 311 -1.74 4.34 1.61
CA VAL A 311 -2.51 5.45 1.06
C VAL A 311 -2.84 5.17 -0.41
N ASP A 312 -4.13 5.16 -0.74
CA ASP A 312 -4.61 5.03 -2.12
C ASP A 312 -4.74 6.40 -2.81
N ASP A 313 -5.02 7.45 -2.03
CA ASP A 313 -5.14 8.82 -2.55
C ASP A 313 -4.12 9.76 -1.90
N ILE A 314 -2.87 9.67 -2.35
CA ILE A 314 -1.81 10.57 -1.85
C ILE A 314 -2.05 12.03 -2.27
N TRP A 315 -2.85 12.29 -3.34
CA TRP A 315 -3.22 13.63 -3.77
C TRP A 315 -3.95 14.42 -2.68
N THR A 316 -4.76 13.74 -1.88
CA THR A 316 -5.53 14.37 -0.80
C THR A 316 -4.95 14.11 0.59
N ILE A 317 -4.43 12.90 0.85
CA ILE A 317 -3.88 12.50 2.15
C ILE A 317 -2.53 13.19 2.43
N GLY A 318 -1.66 13.31 1.41
CA GLY A 318 -0.36 13.97 1.56
C GLY A 318 -0.49 15.38 2.15
N PRO A 319 -1.23 16.28 1.50
CA PRO A 319 -1.48 17.62 2.01
C PRO A 319 -2.27 17.68 3.33
N ALA A 320 -3.09 16.67 3.64
CA ALA A 320 -3.79 16.62 4.92
C ALA A 320 -2.83 16.35 6.10
N LEU A 321 -1.79 15.54 5.89
CA LEU A 321 -0.74 15.30 6.89
C LEU A 321 0.37 16.36 6.81
N HIS A 322 0.73 16.80 5.62
CA HIS A 322 1.82 17.74 5.33
C HIS A 322 1.30 18.96 4.55
N PRO A 323 0.65 19.95 5.19
CA PRO A 323 0.01 21.08 4.48
C PRO A 323 0.95 21.86 3.56
N ALA A 324 2.24 21.90 3.85
CA ALA A 324 3.24 22.56 3.02
C ALA A 324 3.44 21.91 1.63
N THR A 325 2.98 20.69 1.42
CA THR A 325 3.03 19.99 0.12
C THR A 325 1.86 20.32 -0.78
N ASN A 326 0.89 21.09 -0.29
CA ASN A 326 -0.28 21.51 -1.07
C ASN A 326 0.09 22.64 -2.03
N HIS A 327 0.31 22.30 -3.29
CA HIS A 327 0.55 23.25 -4.37
C HIS A 327 -0.59 23.30 -5.37
N ARG A 328 -1.80 22.83 -4.98
CA ARG A 328 -2.99 22.89 -5.82
C ARG A 328 -3.44 24.34 -6.00
N ASN A 329 -3.82 24.70 -7.21
CA ASN A 329 -4.47 25.97 -7.47
C ASN A 329 -5.96 25.91 -7.05
N ALA A 330 -6.64 27.04 -7.04
CA ALA A 330 -8.03 27.15 -6.58
C ALA A 330 -9.02 26.26 -7.38
N ARG A 331 -8.76 26.03 -8.67
CA ARG A 331 -9.57 25.13 -9.50
C ARG A 331 -9.36 23.68 -9.09
N GLU A 332 -8.12 23.23 -8.98
CA GLU A 332 -7.77 21.86 -8.53
C GLU A 332 -8.31 21.57 -7.14
N GLU A 333 -8.30 22.56 -6.24
CA GLU A 333 -8.88 22.42 -4.90
C GLU A 333 -10.40 22.24 -4.96
N ALA A 334 -11.09 23.04 -5.77
CA ALA A 334 -12.54 22.94 -5.93
C ALA A 334 -12.96 21.62 -6.58
N GLU A 335 -12.26 21.18 -7.64
CA GLU A 335 -12.50 19.90 -8.30
C GLU A 335 -12.23 18.72 -7.34
N THR A 336 -11.14 18.78 -6.56
CA THR A 336 -10.81 17.78 -5.53
C THR A 336 -11.87 17.73 -4.45
N ALA A 337 -12.33 18.86 -3.93
CA ALA A 337 -13.38 18.92 -2.92
C ALA A 337 -14.70 18.31 -3.41
N ALA A 338 -15.09 18.60 -4.65
CA ALA A 338 -16.28 18.01 -5.27
C ALA A 338 -16.17 16.48 -5.41
N ALA A 339 -15.03 15.98 -5.87
CA ALA A 339 -14.78 14.54 -6.00
C ALA A 339 -14.79 13.82 -4.63
N LEU A 340 -14.20 14.44 -3.60
CA LEU A 340 -14.23 13.91 -2.23
C LEU A 340 -15.65 13.81 -1.67
N GLU A 341 -16.52 14.78 -1.97
CA GLU A 341 -17.92 14.74 -1.55
C GLU A 341 -18.69 13.58 -2.19
N VAL A 342 -18.45 13.31 -3.47
CA VAL A 342 -19.01 12.14 -4.16
C VAL A 342 -18.50 10.85 -3.56
N ARG A 343 -17.19 10.78 -3.27
CA ARG A 343 -16.55 9.60 -2.68
C ARG A 343 -17.07 9.31 -1.28
N ARG A 344 -17.25 10.32 -0.42
CA ARG A 344 -17.84 10.16 0.93
C ARG A 344 -19.21 9.50 0.85
N LYS A 345 -20.10 10.02 -0.01
CA LYS A 345 -21.43 9.44 -0.22
C LYS A 345 -21.40 8.00 -0.71
N ALA A 346 -20.41 7.64 -1.52
CA ALA A 346 -20.25 6.27 -2.01
C ALA A 346 -19.66 5.32 -0.95
N ARG A 347 -19.10 5.84 0.16
CA ARG A 347 -18.55 5.07 1.28
C ARG A 347 -19.52 4.91 2.46
N GLU A 348 -20.58 5.72 2.53
CA GLU A 348 -21.70 5.55 3.47
C GLU A 348 -22.52 4.30 3.14
#